data_35fb8d88d6480dd08fee9fb202977881
#
_entry.id   35fb8d88d6480dd08fee9fb202977881
#
_cell.length_a   1.000
_cell.length_b   1.000
_cell.length_c   1.000
_cell.angle_alpha   90.00
_cell.angle_beta   90.00
_cell.angle_gamma   90.00
#
_symmetry.space_group_name_H-M   'P 1'
#
loop_
_entity.id
_entity.type
_entity.pdbx_description
1 polymer ?
#
loop_
_entity_poly.entity_id
_entity_poly.type
_entity_poly.pdbx_seq_one_letter_code
_entity_poly.pdbx_strand_id
1 'polypeptide(L)'
;MKLRKIMAAVLICFAGLANAQMQMPTIPLDPDVRIGKLDNGLTYYIRHNNWPEKRANFYIAQKVGSIQEEESQRGLAHFLEHMCFNGTKNFEGNEVMRYCESIGVQFGRDLNAYTSIDQTVYNISNVPTDRQSALDSCLLILHDWASELTLDPKEIDKERGVIHDEWRMRSSASGRMFERNLPKLYPGSKYGLRYPIGLMSVIDNFKPKELEDYYHKWYHPQNQGIIVVGDV
;
A
#
# COMPACT_ATOMS: atom_id res chain seq x y z
N MET A 1 -20.83 -58.41 -13.81
CA MET A 1 -20.54 -58.19 -12.39
C MET A 1 -19.10 -57.72 -12.14
N LYS A 2 -18.06 -58.27 -12.77
CA LYS A 2 -16.64 -57.88 -12.56
C LYS A 2 -16.31 -56.47 -13.01
N LEU A 3 -16.83 -56.00 -14.15
CA LEU A 3 -16.54 -54.65 -14.71
C LEU A 3 -17.10 -53.50 -13.81
N ARG A 4 -18.32 -53.67 -13.26
CA ARG A 4 -18.92 -52.71 -12.33
C ARG A 4 -18.13 -52.56 -11.02
N LYS A 5 -17.53 -53.64 -10.52
CA LYS A 5 -16.69 -53.63 -9.32
C LYS A 5 -15.34 -52.92 -9.57
N ILE A 6 -14.77 -53.08 -10.76
CA ILE A 6 -13.53 -52.42 -11.17
C ILE A 6 -13.78 -50.91 -11.33
N MET A 7 -14.89 -50.49 -12.00
CA MET A 7 -15.26 -49.07 -12.12
C MET A 7 -15.52 -48.43 -10.75
N ALA A 8 -16.18 -49.12 -9.82
CA ALA A 8 -16.39 -48.59 -8.47
C ALA A 8 -15.08 -48.44 -7.68
N ALA A 9 -14.15 -49.37 -7.81
CA ALA A 9 -12.83 -49.26 -7.16
C ALA A 9 -11.98 -48.12 -7.74
N VAL A 10 -12.01 -47.91 -9.05
CA VAL A 10 -11.32 -46.77 -9.70
C VAL A 10 -11.93 -45.43 -9.26
N LEU A 11 -13.26 -45.30 -9.18
CA LEU A 11 -13.90 -44.07 -8.68
C LEU A 11 -13.53 -43.77 -7.22
N ILE A 12 -13.43 -44.78 -6.36
CA ILE A 12 -13.05 -44.61 -4.95
C ILE A 12 -11.57 -44.18 -4.84
N CYS A 13 -10.68 -44.72 -5.69
CA CYS A 13 -9.28 -44.22 -5.74
C CYS A 13 -9.17 -42.80 -6.21
N PHE A 14 -9.95 -42.37 -7.19
CA PHE A 14 -9.97 -40.96 -7.64
C PHE A 14 -10.58 -40.00 -6.59
N ALA A 15 -11.62 -40.42 -5.86
CA ALA A 15 -12.20 -39.65 -4.77
C ALA A 15 -11.22 -39.48 -3.59
N GLY A 16 -10.37 -40.49 -3.33
CA GLY A 16 -9.31 -40.42 -2.32
C GLY A 16 -8.16 -39.47 -2.68
N LEU A 17 -7.85 -39.34 -3.97
CA LEU A 17 -6.82 -38.43 -4.45
C LEU A 17 -7.29 -36.96 -4.49
N ALA A 18 -8.59 -36.70 -4.65
CA ALA A 18 -9.16 -35.36 -4.68
C ALA A 18 -9.16 -34.65 -3.30
N ASN A 19 -8.98 -35.40 -2.21
CA ASN A 19 -8.92 -34.86 -0.84
C ASN A 19 -7.49 -34.74 -0.28
N ALA A 20 -6.47 -35.07 -1.05
CA ALA A 20 -5.09 -34.76 -0.70
C ALA A 20 -4.80 -33.27 -0.98
N GLN A 21 -5.55 -32.38 -0.34
CA GLN A 21 -5.13 -30.99 -0.17
C GLN A 21 -3.84 -31.05 0.64
N MET A 22 -2.69 -30.89 -0.02
CA MET A 22 -1.43 -30.67 0.69
C MET A 22 -1.62 -29.45 1.59
N GLN A 23 -1.84 -29.65 2.86
CA GLN A 23 -1.75 -28.59 3.85
C GLN A 23 -0.28 -28.14 3.80
N MET A 24 -0.05 -27.02 3.12
CA MET A 24 1.24 -26.35 3.20
C MET A 24 1.50 -26.04 4.68
N PRO A 25 2.66 -26.44 5.23
CA PRO A 25 2.98 -26.08 6.60
C PRO A 25 2.94 -24.56 6.74
N THR A 26 2.24 -24.08 7.74
CA THR A 26 2.26 -22.65 8.08
C THR A 26 3.68 -22.28 8.47
N ILE A 27 4.21 -21.25 7.82
CA ILE A 27 5.51 -20.68 8.20
C ILE A 27 5.34 -20.10 9.61
N PRO A 28 6.13 -20.54 10.61
CA PRO A 28 6.03 -19.97 11.94
C PRO A 28 6.38 -18.49 11.92
N LEU A 29 5.69 -17.73 12.75
CA LEU A 29 6.02 -16.33 12.95
C LEU A 29 7.39 -16.23 13.63
N ASP A 30 8.21 -15.25 13.22
CA ASP A 30 9.48 -14.94 13.89
C ASP A 30 9.19 -14.57 15.36
N PRO A 31 9.72 -15.30 16.35
CA PRO A 31 9.42 -15.07 17.76
C PRO A 31 9.94 -13.72 18.29
N ASP A 32 10.87 -13.10 17.58
CA ASP A 32 11.43 -11.79 17.95
C ASP A 32 10.59 -10.61 17.42
N VAL A 33 9.56 -10.87 16.61
CA VAL A 33 8.64 -9.82 16.18
C VAL A 33 7.62 -9.54 17.29
N ARG A 34 7.62 -8.33 17.78
CA ARG A 34 6.57 -7.83 18.68
C ARG A 34 5.37 -7.39 17.85
N ILE A 35 4.24 -8.06 18.05
CA ILE A 35 2.98 -7.70 17.41
C ILE A 35 2.02 -7.21 18.49
N GLY A 36 1.36 -6.09 18.21
CA GLY A 36 0.32 -5.57 19.08
C GLY A 36 -0.76 -4.85 18.29
N LYS A 37 -1.82 -4.52 18.99
CA LYS A 37 -2.94 -3.77 18.46
C LYS A 37 -3.30 -2.66 19.44
N LEU A 38 -3.45 -1.44 18.96
CA LEU A 38 -3.90 -0.31 19.76
C LEU A 38 -5.42 -0.35 19.93
N ASP A 39 -5.94 0.36 20.93
CA ASP A 39 -7.38 0.40 21.25
C ASP A 39 -8.23 0.90 20.08
N ASN A 40 -7.67 1.77 19.22
CA ASN A 40 -8.33 2.25 17.99
C ASN A 40 -8.34 1.23 16.84
N GLY A 41 -7.69 0.08 17.03
CA GLY A 41 -7.65 -1.00 16.04
C GLY A 41 -6.42 -1.03 15.14
N LEU A 42 -5.49 -0.06 15.24
CA LEU A 42 -4.25 -0.07 14.48
C LEU A 42 -3.35 -1.22 14.95
N THR A 43 -2.80 -1.97 14.01
CA THR A 43 -1.86 -3.06 14.29
C THR A 43 -0.43 -2.56 14.13
N TYR A 44 0.49 -2.99 15.02
CA TYR A 44 1.90 -2.69 14.86
C TYR A 44 2.77 -3.94 14.92
N TYR A 45 3.91 -3.86 14.23
CA TYR A 45 4.94 -4.88 14.15
C TYR A 45 6.28 -4.21 14.43
N ILE A 46 7.01 -4.69 15.44
CA ILE A 46 8.33 -4.15 15.78
C ILE A 46 9.32 -5.31 15.79
N ARG A 47 10.40 -5.19 15.04
CA ARG A 47 11.47 -6.16 14.97
C ARG A 47 12.82 -5.47 15.18
N HIS A 48 13.44 -5.76 16.33
CA HIS A 48 14.83 -5.32 16.54
C HIS A 48 15.76 -6.05 15.56
N ASN A 49 16.67 -5.30 14.94
CA ASN A 49 17.71 -5.80 14.05
C ASN A 49 18.91 -4.85 14.13
N ASN A 50 20.05 -5.33 14.61
CA ASN A 50 21.26 -4.54 14.80
C ASN A 50 22.08 -4.29 13.53
N TRP A 51 21.57 -4.62 12.37
CA TRP A 51 22.23 -4.37 11.09
C TRP A 51 21.29 -3.76 10.04
N PRO A 52 21.64 -2.58 9.44
CA PRO A 52 22.82 -1.74 9.77
C PRO A 52 22.69 -1.11 11.16
N GLU A 53 23.83 -0.96 11.84
CA GLU A 53 23.86 -0.32 13.16
C GLU A 53 23.32 1.12 13.11
N LYS A 54 22.60 1.52 14.15
CA LYS A 54 22.00 2.85 14.31
C LYS A 54 21.09 3.27 13.16
N ARG A 55 20.38 2.32 12.57
CA ARG A 55 19.42 2.56 11.48
C ARG A 55 18.14 1.78 11.70
N ALA A 56 17.02 2.41 11.34
CA ALA A 56 15.72 1.76 11.31
C ALA A 56 14.92 2.15 10.06
N ASN A 57 13.96 1.29 9.75
CA ASN A 57 12.99 1.49 8.69
C ASN A 57 11.59 1.56 9.29
N PHE A 58 10.82 2.54 8.87
CA PHE A 58 9.45 2.80 9.28
C PHE A 58 8.52 2.62 8.09
N TYR A 59 7.44 1.87 8.28
CA TYR A 59 6.42 1.68 7.26
C TYR A 59 5.05 1.91 7.85
N ILE A 60 4.15 2.47 7.05
CA ILE A 60 2.71 2.32 7.26
C ILE A 60 2.11 1.66 6.03
N ALA A 61 1.42 0.54 6.25
CA ALA A 61 0.74 -0.20 5.21
C ALA A 61 -0.77 -0.03 5.39
N GLN A 62 -1.44 0.36 4.31
CA GLN A 62 -2.89 0.49 4.22
C GLN A 62 -3.44 -0.73 3.47
N LYS A 63 -4.43 -1.42 4.01
CA LYS A 63 -5.24 -2.42 3.28
C LYS A 63 -6.24 -1.72 2.37
N VAL A 64 -5.76 -0.74 1.63
CA VAL A 64 -6.53 0.16 0.77
C VAL A 64 -5.73 0.38 -0.50
N GLY A 65 -6.34 0.14 -1.63
CA GLY A 65 -5.74 0.36 -2.94
C GLY A 65 -6.82 0.68 -3.97
N SER A 66 -6.52 0.54 -5.23
CA SER A 66 -7.46 0.90 -6.29
C SER A 66 -8.72 0.01 -6.36
N ILE A 67 -8.73 -1.16 -5.73
CA ILE A 67 -9.91 -2.05 -5.70
C ILE A 67 -11.09 -1.45 -4.94
N GLN A 68 -10.84 -0.56 -3.99
CA GLN A 68 -11.87 0.14 -3.22
C GLN A 68 -12.55 1.26 -4.02
N GLU A 69 -11.98 1.67 -5.14
CA GLU A 69 -12.51 2.76 -5.95
C GLU A 69 -13.83 2.38 -6.63
N GLU A 70 -14.73 3.35 -6.70
CA GLU A 70 -15.88 3.31 -7.62
C GLU A 70 -15.44 3.75 -9.04
N GLU A 71 -16.31 3.64 -10.04
CA GLU A 71 -15.96 4.03 -11.42
C GLU A 71 -15.57 5.50 -11.54
N SER A 72 -16.25 6.40 -10.79
CA SER A 72 -15.95 7.84 -10.73
C SER A 72 -14.69 8.18 -9.91
N GLN A 73 -14.09 7.20 -9.22
CA GLN A 73 -12.95 7.37 -8.33
C GLN A 73 -11.66 6.73 -8.85
N ARG A 74 -11.68 6.22 -10.09
CA ARG A 74 -10.54 5.47 -10.64
C ARG A 74 -9.28 6.33 -10.74
N GLY A 75 -8.31 6.02 -9.89
CA GLY A 75 -7.04 6.72 -9.72
C GLY A 75 -6.91 7.50 -8.40
N LEU A 76 -7.98 7.60 -7.58
CA LEU A 76 -7.92 8.35 -6.32
C LEU A 76 -7.03 7.69 -5.27
N ALA A 77 -6.91 6.36 -5.26
CA ALA A 77 -6.00 5.66 -4.35
C ALA A 77 -4.55 6.08 -4.59
N HIS A 78 -4.13 6.11 -5.83
CA HIS A 78 -2.79 6.53 -6.24
C HIS A 78 -2.60 8.06 -6.08
N PHE A 79 -3.61 8.84 -6.41
CA PHE A 79 -3.58 10.28 -6.18
C PHE A 79 -3.41 10.63 -4.70
N LEU A 80 -4.09 9.90 -3.82
CA LEU A 80 -3.98 10.07 -2.38
C LEU A 80 -2.57 9.72 -1.87
N GLU A 81 -1.91 8.72 -2.46
CA GLU A 81 -0.51 8.41 -2.17
C GLU A 81 0.37 9.63 -2.39
N HIS A 82 0.25 10.31 -3.52
CA HIS A 82 1.01 11.53 -3.82
C HIS A 82 0.72 12.65 -2.82
N MET A 83 -0.54 12.81 -2.43
CA MET A 83 -0.93 13.86 -1.49
C MET A 83 -0.34 13.67 -0.09
N CYS A 84 0.10 12.47 0.29
CA CYS A 84 0.85 12.24 1.53
C CYS A 84 2.18 13.01 1.59
N PHE A 85 2.72 13.44 0.45
CA PHE A 85 3.94 14.25 0.37
C PHE A 85 3.67 15.75 0.13
N ASN A 86 2.39 16.14 0.01
CA ASN A 86 1.95 17.49 -0.36
C ASN A 86 1.23 18.22 0.79
N GLY A 87 1.52 17.86 2.03
CA GLY A 87 1.07 18.57 3.21
C GLY A 87 0.23 17.72 4.17
N THR A 88 0.62 17.82 5.42
CA THR A 88 -0.07 17.23 6.57
C THR A 88 -0.27 18.29 7.65
N LYS A 89 -0.96 17.94 8.70
CA LYS A 89 -1.22 18.83 9.85
C LYS A 89 0.07 19.36 10.50
N ASN A 90 1.09 18.52 10.63
CA ASN A 90 2.32 18.88 11.31
C ASN A 90 3.47 19.20 10.33
N PHE A 91 3.30 18.92 9.03
CA PHE A 91 4.31 19.15 8.00
C PHE A 91 3.63 19.82 6.79
N GLU A 92 3.80 21.13 6.65
CA GLU A 92 3.16 21.91 5.59
C GLU A 92 3.86 21.71 4.24
N GLY A 93 3.07 21.55 3.17
CA GLY A 93 3.59 21.42 1.81
C GLY A 93 4.56 20.24 1.68
N ASN A 94 5.80 20.51 1.29
CA ASN A 94 6.84 19.49 1.12
C ASN A 94 7.74 19.28 2.36
N GLU A 95 7.30 19.69 3.53
CA GLU A 95 8.14 19.62 4.75
C GLU A 95 8.48 18.19 5.17
N VAL A 96 7.65 17.21 4.89
CA VAL A 96 7.99 15.78 5.11
C VAL A 96 9.27 15.44 4.35
N MET A 97 9.37 15.80 3.08
CA MET A 97 10.56 15.52 2.26
C MET A 97 11.78 16.27 2.79
N ARG A 98 11.65 17.57 3.06
CA ARG A 98 12.73 18.41 3.59
C ARG A 98 13.24 17.93 4.93
N TYR A 99 12.33 17.53 5.82
CA TYR A 99 12.71 16.97 7.11
C TYR A 99 13.49 15.66 6.95
N CYS A 100 12.97 14.72 6.15
CA CYS A 100 13.64 13.45 5.88
C CYS A 100 15.04 13.66 5.30
N GLU A 101 15.19 14.54 4.32
CA GLU A 101 16.50 14.91 3.75
C GLU A 101 17.46 15.50 4.81
N SER A 102 16.96 16.30 5.75
CA SER A 102 17.76 16.91 6.82
C SER A 102 18.37 15.89 7.79
N ILE A 103 17.76 14.71 7.91
CA ILE A 103 18.26 13.59 8.72
C ILE A 103 19.01 12.53 7.89
N GLY A 104 19.23 12.79 6.58
CA GLY A 104 19.96 11.92 5.67
C GLY A 104 19.14 10.86 4.95
N VAL A 105 17.80 10.91 5.06
CA VAL A 105 16.87 10.05 4.34
C VAL A 105 16.56 10.69 2.97
N GLN A 106 16.91 10.03 1.87
CA GLN A 106 16.80 10.58 0.52
C GLN A 106 15.47 10.20 -0.13
N PHE A 107 14.78 11.18 -0.71
CA PHE A 107 13.58 10.94 -1.49
C PHE A 107 13.85 10.05 -2.70
N GLY A 108 12.93 9.12 -3.00
CA GLY A 108 13.04 8.14 -4.08
C GLY A 108 13.92 6.93 -3.76
N ARG A 109 14.89 7.03 -2.85
CA ARG A 109 15.72 5.91 -2.40
C ARG A 109 15.25 5.36 -1.05
N ASP A 110 15.13 6.22 -0.05
CA ASP A 110 14.85 5.86 1.35
C ASP A 110 13.42 6.26 1.77
N LEU A 111 12.93 7.41 1.27
CA LEU A 111 11.56 7.88 1.43
C LEU A 111 10.81 7.58 0.14
N ASN A 112 9.78 6.74 0.21
CA ASN A 112 9.03 6.30 -0.96
C ASN A 112 7.62 5.83 -0.59
N ALA A 113 6.80 5.60 -1.59
CA ALA A 113 5.49 4.96 -1.46
C ALA A 113 5.14 4.18 -2.72
N TYR A 114 4.14 3.33 -2.64
CA TYR A 114 3.52 2.71 -3.79
C TYR A 114 2.07 2.36 -3.52
N THR A 115 1.25 2.47 -4.55
CA THR A 115 -0.14 2.01 -4.57
C THR A 115 -0.28 0.79 -5.48
N SER A 116 -0.85 -0.28 -4.95
CA SER A 116 -1.28 -1.44 -5.71
C SER A 116 -2.80 -1.54 -5.78
N ILE A 117 -3.30 -2.67 -6.29
CA ILE A 117 -4.74 -2.88 -6.42
C ILE A 117 -5.41 -3.00 -5.03
N ASP A 118 -4.74 -3.61 -4.04
CA ASP A 118 -5.29 -3.97 -2.74
C ASP A 118 -4.59 -3.33 -1.54
N GLN A 119 -3.51 -2.60 -1.76
CA GLN A 119 -2.75 -1.96 -0.69
C GLN A 119 -2.03 -0.69 -1.16
N THR A 120 -1.77 0.19 -0.21
CA THR A 120 -0.85 1.34 -0.35
C THR A 120 0.14 1.30 0.79
N VAL A 121 1.42 1.46 0.48
CA VAL A 121 2.50 1.39 1.49
C VAL A 121 3.39 2.61 1.36
N TYR A 122 3.69 3.22 2.49
CA TYR A 122 4.64 4.33 2.63
C TYR A 122 5.82 3.87 3.47
N ASN A 123 7.02 4.27 3.13
CA ASN A 123 8.21 3.94 3.90
C ASN A 123 9.16 5.12 4.09
N ILE A 124 9.77 5.15 5.27
CA ILE A 124 10.89 5.99 5.63
C ILE A 124 12.00 5.04 6.07
N SER A 125 12.97 4.82 5.21
CA SER A 125 14.05 3.85 5.44
C SER A 125 15.34 4.55 5.83
N ASN A 126 16.29 3.80 6.39
CA ASN A 126 17.61 4.31 6.74
C ASN A 126 17.61 5.48 7.76
N VAL A 127 16.61 5.53 8.62
CA VAL A 127 16.46 6.57 9.66
C VAL A 127 17.52 6.41 10.74
N PRO A 128 18.29 7.48 11.13
CA PRO A 128 19.25 7.40 12.21
C PRO A 128 18.55 7.19 13.57
N THR A 129 18.96 6.15 14.32
CA THR A 129 18.37 5.79 15.62
C THR A 129 19.14 6.33 16.82
N ASP A 130 20.30 6.95 16.59
CA ASP A 130 21.08 7.64 17.61
C ASP A 130 20.50 9.02 18.00
N ARG A 131 19.38 9.42 17.37
CA ARG A 131 18.66 10.67 17.63
C ARG A 131 17.19 10.36 17.92
N GLN A 132 16.80 10.48 19.20
CA GLN A 132 15.40 10.26 19.60
C GLN A 132 14.42 11.12 18.79
N SER A 133 14.76 12.38 18.51
CA SER A 133 13.93 13.27 17.72
C SER A 133 13.66 12.77 16.29
N ALA A 134 14.57 11.99 15.69
CA ALA A 134 14.35 11.42 14.37
C ALA A 134 13.32 10.29 14.42
N LEU A 135 13.34 9.46 15.47
CA LEU A 135 12.36 8.40 15.69
C LEU A 135 10.96 8.99 15.93
N ASP A 136 10.88 9.98 16.82
CA ASP A 136 9.62 10.65 17.18
C ASP A 136 9.00 11.34 15.96
N SER A 137 9.80 12.05 15.16
CA SER A 137 9.31 12.72 13.95
C SER A 137 8.89 11.73 12.87
N CYS A 138 9.61 10.61 12.68
CA CYS A 138 9.17 9.59 11.73
C CYS A 138 7.85 8.95 12.16
N LEU A 139 7.64 8.68 13.45
CA LEU A 139 6.35 8.20 13.96
C LEU A 139 5.25 9.24 13.78
N LEU A 140 5.55 10.53 13.97
CA LEU A 140 4.60 11.62 13.72
C LEU A 140 4.23 11.71 12.23
N ILE A 141 5.19 11.54 11.31
CA ILE A 141 4.89 11.47 9.88
C ILE A 141 3.96 10.30 9.56
N LEU A 142 4.22 9.10 10.12
CA LEU A 142 3.32 7.96 9.93
C LEU A 142 1.92 8.23 10.49
N HIS A 143 1.81 8.90 11.63
CA HIS A 143 0.54 9.33 12.22
C HIS A 143 -0.21 10.28 11.28
N ASP A 144 0.48 11.27 10.75
CA ASP A 144 -0.12 12.26 9.85
C ASP A 144 -0.58 11.62 8.53
N TRP A 145 0.20 10.70 7.96
CA TRP A 145 -0.23 9.93 6.79
C TRP A 145 -1.46 9.06 7.09
N ALA A 146 -1.56 8.58 8.33
CA ALA A 146 -2.69 7.73 8.75
C ALA A 146 -4.03 8.49 8.77
N SER A 147 -4.05 9.78 9.22
CA SER A 147 -5.31 10.45 9.54
C SER A 147 -5.31 11.99 9.45
N GLU A 148 -4.18 12.64 9.12
CA GLU A 148 -4.04 14.09 9.26
C GLU A 148 -3.53 14.78 7.96
N LEU A 149 -3.94 14.26 6.78
CA LEU A 149 -3.63 14.91 5.51
C LEU A 149 -4.43 16.20 5.35
N THR A 150 -3.82 17.26 4.83
CA THR A 150 -4.48 18.56 4.60
C THR A 150 -5.32 18.60 3.34
N LEU A 151 -4.95 17.84 2.31
CA LEU A 151 -5.63 17.75 1.01
C LEU A 151 -5.97 19.13 0.42
N ASP A 152 -5.00 20.08 0.47
CA ASP A 152 -5.20 21.44 -0.03
C ASP A 152 -5.61 21.40 -1.52
N PRO A 153 -6.73 22.05 -1.90
CA PRO A 153 -7.20 22.07 -3.28
C PRO A 153 -6.17 22.60 -4.29
N LYS A 154 -5.30 23.52 -3.88
CA LYS A 154 -4.25 24.05 -4.77
C LYS A 154 -3.15 23.01 -5.03
N GLU A 155 -2.78 22.24 -4.00
CA GLU A 155 -1.81 21.16 -4.15
C GLU A 155 -2.42 20.01 -4.96
N ILE A 156 -3.70 19.68 -4.75
CA ILE A 156 -4.43 18.72 -5.59
C ILE A 156 -4.39 19.15 -7.07
N ASP A 157 -4.68 20.39 -7.38
CA ASP A 157 -4.68 20.87 -8.77
C ASP A 157 -3.28 20.83 -9.42
N LYS A 158 -2.22 21.10 -8.67
CA LYS A 158 -0.83 20.94 -9.15
C LYS A 158 -0.49 19.47 -9.41
N GLU A 159 -0.91 18.60 -8.52
CA GLU A 159 -0.57 17.17 -8.56
C GLU A 159 -1.19 16.45 -9.76
N ARG A 160 -2.33 16.94 -10.31
CA ARG A 160 -2.91 16.39 -11.56
C ARG A 160 -1.89 16.34 -12.69
N GLY A 161 -1.07 17.39 -12.84
CA GLY A 161 -0.01 17.43 -13.84
C GLY A 161 1.06 16.35 -13.65
N VAL A 162 1.45 16.10 -12.41
CA VAL A 162 2.43 15.07 -12.05
C VAL A 162 1.90 13.68 -12.39
N ILE A 163 0.64 13.37 -12.03
CA ILE A 163 -0.02 12.11 -12.40
C ILE A 163 -0.11 11.94 -13.93
N HIS A 164 -0.37 13.00 -14.68
CA HIS A 164 -0.35 12.96 -16.15
C HIS A 164 1.02 12.60 -16.71
N ASP A 165 2.09 13.18 -16.18
CA ASP A 165 3.45 12.89 -16.61
C ASP A 165 3.82 11.45 -16.30
N GLU A 166 3.44 10.93 -15.13
CA GLU A 166 3.63 9.54 -14.79
C GLU A 166 2.85 8.60 -15.71
N TRP A 167 1.59 8.90 -15.99
CA TRP A 167 0.77 8.14 -16.95
C TRP A 167 1.44 8.08 -18.33
N ARG A 168 1.99 9.21 -18.82
CA ARG A 168 2.73 9.23 -20.10
C ARG A 168 3.95 8.33 -20.07
N MET A 169 4.73 8.35 -18.99
CA MET A 169 5.91 7.49 -18.84
C MET A 169 5.54 6.00 -18.82
N ARG A 170 4.42 5.66 -18.17
CA ARG A 170 3.91 4.27 -18.10
C ARG A 170 3.23 3.82 -19.39
N SER A 171 2.80 4.74 -20.26
CA SER A 171 2.09 4.45 -21.53
C SER A 171 3.02 3.98 -22.66
N SER A 172 4.04 3.18 -22.34
CA SER A 172 4.85 2.45 -23.31
C SER A 172 4.02 1.38 -24.06
N ALA A 173 4.54 0.80 -25.13
CA ALA A 173 3.85 -0.29 -25.84
C ALA A 173 3.52 -1.46 -24.89
N SER A 174 4.46 -1.85 -24.03
CA SER A 174 4.25 -2.90 -23.02
C SER A 174 3.22 -2.51 -21.97
N GLY A 175 3.23 -1.27 -21.48
CA GLY A 175 2.24 -0.73 -20.54
C GLY A 175 0.82 -0.81 -21.10
N ARG A 176 0.61 -0.29 -22.33
CA ARG A 176 -0.70 -0.37 -23.01
C ARG A 176 -1.17 -1.82 -23.25
N MET A 177 -0.25 -2.73 -23.58
CA MET A 177 -0.56 -4.16 -23.71
C MET A 177 -0.97 -4.76 -22.36
N PHE A 178 -0.26 -4.44 -21.30
CA PHE A 178 -0.58 -4.90 -19.96
C PHE A 178 -1.98 -4.45 -19.55
N GLU A 179 -2.28 -3.16 -19.61
CA GLU A 179 -3.60 -2.60 -19.28
C GLU A 179 -4.73 -3.26 -20.10
N ARG A 180 -4.53 -3.40 -21.42
CA ARG A 180 -5.51 -4.02 -22.30
C ARG A 180 -5.77 -5.51 -21.97
N ASN A 181 -4.77 -6.21 -21.43
CA ASN A 181 -4.87 -7.63 -21.12
C ASN A 181 -5.36 -7.88 -19.69
N LEU A 182 -5.24 -6.92 -18.81
CA LEU A 182 -5.62 -7.08 -17.39
C LEU A 182 -7.06 -7.58 -17.18
N PRO A 183 -8.09 -7.04 -17.87
CA PRO A 183 -9.46 -7.58 -17.78
C PRO A 183 -9.62 -9.00 -18.31
N LYS A 184 -8.73 -9.44 -19.20
CA LYS A 184 -8.74 -10.80 -19.74
C LYS A 184 -8.04 -11.79 -18.80
N LEU A 185 -7.02 -11.33 -18.06
CA LEU A 185 -6.33 -12.13 -17.05
C LEU A 185 -7.19 -12.32 -15.80
N TYR A 186 -8.03 -11.34 -15.47
CA TYR A 186 -8.93 -11.35 -14.30
C TYR A 186 -10.39 -11.11 -14.72
N PRO A 187 -11.00 -12.03 -15.49
CA PRO A 187 -12.35 -11.81 -16.01
C PRO A 187 -13.38 -11.77 -14.85
N GLY A 188 -14.25 -10.75 -14.90
CA GLY A 188 -15.29 -10.56 -13.89
C GLY A 188 -14.81 -10.06 -12.52
N SER A 189 -13.52 -9.76 -12.38
CA SER A 189 -12.93 -9.24 -11.14
C SER A 189 -12.58 -7.76 -11.26
N LYS A 190 -12.76 -7.02 -10.15
CA LYS A 190 -12.26 -5.64 -10.03
C LYS A 190 -10.74 -5.55 -10.26
N TYR A 191 -9.96 -6.60 -9.98
CA TYR A 191 -8.52 -6.65 -10.27
C TYR A 191 -8.20 -6.36 -11.74
N GLY A 192 -9.04 -6.81 -12.67
CA GLY A 192 -8.89 -6.52 -14.09
C GLY A 192 -9.25 -5.09 -14.49
N LEU A 193 -9.96 -4.35 -13.64
CA LEU A 193 -10.57 -3.06 -13.97
C LEU A 193 -9.98 -1.88 -13.18
N ARG A 194 -9.19 -2.15 -12.13
CA ARG A 194 -8.71 -1.15 -11.18
C ARG A 194 -7.18 -1.04 -11.23
N TYR A 195 -6.64 -0.71 -12.42
CA TYR A 195 -5.22 -0.40 -12.52
C TYR A 195 -4.91 0.92 -11.79
N PRO A 196 -3.94 0.98 -10.87
CA PRO A 196 -3.80 2.09 -9.92
C PRO A 196 -3.61 3.48 -10.53
N ILE A 197 -2.98 3.59 -11.71
CA ILE A 197 -2.82 4.89 -12.39
C ILE A 197 -4.17 5.55 -12.73
N GLY A 198 -5.24 4.77 -12.76
CA GLY A 198 -6.60 5.24 -12.95
C GLY A 198 -6.94 5.70 -14.36
N LEU A 199 -7.92 6.58 -14.44
CA LEU A 199 -8.40 7.18 -15.69
C LEU A 199 -8.10 8.68 -15.67
N MET A 200 -7.43 9.19 -16.72
CA MET A 200 -7.13 10.62 -16.81
C MET A 200 -8.39 11.47 -16.85
N SER A 201 -9.48 10.98 -17.42
CA SER A 201 -10.78 11.65 -17.37
C SER A 201 -11.35 11.81 -15.95
N VAL A 202 -11.01 10.92 -15.02
CA VAL A 202 -11.35 11.06 -13.60
C VAL A 202 -10.37 12.03 -12.94
N ILE A 203 -9.06 11.82 -13.15
CA ILE A 203 -7.99 12.66 -12.59
C ILE A 203 -8.22 14.14 -12.92
N ASP A 204 -8.65 14.48 -14.15
CA ASP A 204 -8.90 15.86 -14.57
C ASP A 204 -10.14 16.48 -13.92
N ASN A 205 -11.13 15.70 -13.52
CA ASN A 205 -12.46 16.21 -13.21
C ASN A 205 -12.94 15.95 -11.78
N PHE A 206 -12.31 15.05 -11.00
CA PHE A 206 -12.74 14.80 -9.63
C PHE A 206 -12.66 16.09 -8.79
N LYS A 207 -13.54 16.23 -7.83
CA LYS A 207 -13.54 17.39 -6.91
C LYS A 207 -12.73 17.06 -5.67
N PRO A 208 -12.03 18.02 -5.05
CA PRO A 208 -11.27 17.81 -3.81
C PRO A 208 -12.06 17.03 -2.75
N LYS A 209 -13.35 17.31 -2.61
CA LYS A 209 -14.25 16.60 -1.71
C LYS A 209 -14.35 15.11 -1.98
N GLU A 210 -14.24 14.64 -3.22
CA GLU A 210 -14.27 13.21 -3.55
C GLU A 210 -13.01 12.49 -3.07
N LEU A 211 -11.86 13.17 -3.10
CA LEU A 211 -10.61 12.65 -2.55
C LEU A 211 -10.64 12.63 -1.01
N GLU A 212 -11.16 13.69 -0.38
CA GLU A 212 -11.39 13.74 1.07
C GLU A 212 -12.32 12.62 1.52
N ASP A 213 -13.44 12.41 0.81
CA ASP A 213 -14.41 11.34 1.11
C ASP A 213 -13.78 9.96 0.97
N TYR A 214 -12.93 9.76 -0.05
CA TYR A 214 -12.18 8.52 -0.23
C TYR A 214 -11.20 8.30 0.94
N TYR A 215 -10.44 9.32 1.32
CA TYR A 215 -9.52 9.28 2.45
C TYR A 215 -10.23 8.94 3.73
N HIS A 216 -11.25 9.69 4.13
CA HIS A 216 -12.00 9.46 5.36
C HIS A 216 -12.78 8.14 5.37
N LYS A 217 -13.16 7.62 4.22
CA LYS A 217 -13.87 6.34 4.12
C LYS A 217 -12.95 5.16 4.34
N TRP A 218 -11.68 5.23 3.91
CA TRP A 218 -10.83 4.06 3.82
C TRP A 218 -9.62 4.08 4.75
N TYR A 219 -9.07 5.25 5.07
CA TYR A 219 -7.91 5.38 5.95
C TYR A 219 -8.33 5.35 7.40
N HIS A 220 -8.58 4.14 7.90
CA HIS A 220 -8.96 3.86 9.27
C HIS A 220 -7.93 2.98 9.96
N PRO A 221 -7.72 3.14 11.27
CA PRO A 221 -6.74 2.35 12.02
C PRO A 221 -6.90 0.83 11.84
N GLN A 222 -8.12 0.33 11.65
CA GLN A 222 -8.38 -1.10 11.42
C GLN A 222 -7.85 -1.61 10.08
N ASN A 223 -7.67 -0.71 9.12
CA ASN A 223 -7.10 -1.00 7.80
C ASN A 223 -5.59 -0.71 7.73
N GLN A 224 -4.98 -0.29 8.86
CA GLN A 224 -3.61 0.20 8.91
C GLN A 224 -2.71 -0.72 9.74
N GLY A 225 -1.48 -0.85 9.28
CA GLY A 225 -0.41 -1.51 10.04
C GLY A 225 0.87 -0.69 10.01
N ILE A 226 1.45 -0.47 11.18
CA ILE A 226 2.77 0.16 11.31
C ILE A 226 3.82 -0.94 11.47
N ILE A 227 4.92 -0.83 10.74
CA ILE A 227 6.06 -1.75 10.86
C ILE A 227 7.31 -0.92 11.14
N VAL A 228 8.04 -1.28 12.20
CA VAL A 228 9.33 -0.68 12.55
C VAL A 228 10.36 -1.80 12.63
N VAL A 229 11.41 -1.70 11.83
CA VAL A 229 12.48 -2.72 11.80
C VAL A 229 13.82 -2.04 11.80
N GLY A 230 14.71 -2.42 12.70
CA GLY A 230 16.07 -1.91 12.77
C GLY A 230 16.63 -1.89 14.18
N ASP A 231 17.67 -1.10 14.35
CA ASP A 231 18.38 -0.92 15.61
C ASP A 231 17.61 0.08 16.52
N VAL A 232 16.46 -0.39 17.07
CA VAL A 232 15.51 0.33 17.93
C VAL A 232 15.24 -0.41 19.23
#